data_027673827b9cd82fb0ada1371bf86620
#
_entry.id   027673827b9cd82fb0ada1371bf86620
#
_cell.length_a   1.000
_cell.length_b   1.000
_cell.length_c   1.000
_cell.angle_alpha   90.00
_cell.angle_beta   90.00
_cell.angle_gamma   90.00
#
_symmetry.space_group_name_H-M   'P 1'
#
loop_
_entity.id
_entity.type
_entity.pdbx_description
1 polymer ?
#
loop_
_entity_poly.entity_id
_entity_poly.type
_entity_poly.pdbx_seq_one_letter_code
_entity_poly.pdbx_strand_id
1 'polypeptide(L)'
;MEMHQVRYFLAVARILNFTRAAEECHVAQPSLTRAIKQLEDEFGGELFRRERNLTHLSDLGHRMLPMMQQCYDSALSAKTLAHSMKSGAIAPLSIALSVAVNIVILVSFLTELVRAFPGLELRFYRGNSADVVEFLKKGEVEVAIAGSLAALWDRLDGWPLFTEPYVLAIGKEHRLAKQNKPVAAQELKTEHLLCRTYCEHVKEIQDYIDKTGGMPMAQHKVGSEHDLVALIESNLGIGIVPRSSAQPSNVACLGLEGLDVTRTVSVYGVAGRQRSAAASTLIKMLRAADWTAYEAAHGIPAVARSKTSKT
;
A
#
# COMPACT_ATOMS: atom_id res chain seq x y z
N MET A 1 34.40 1.24 0.52
CA MET A 1 33.00 0.80 0.31
C MET A 1 32.49 1.36 -1.01
N GLU A 2 32.07 0.50 -1.92
CA GLU A 2 31.57 0.85 -3.25
C GLU A 2 30.04 0.60 -3.34
N MET A 3 29.33 1.41 -4.12
CA MET A 3 27.86 1.29 -4.22
C MET A 3 27.37 -0.06 -4.75
N HIS A 4 28.16 -0.73 -5.60
CA HIS A 4 27.80 -2.08 -6.05
C HIS A 4 27.91 -3.11 -4.93
N GLN A 5 28.85 -2.96 -4.00
CA GLN A 5 29.00 -3.83 -2.81
C GLN A 5 27.79 -3.65 -1.88
N VAL A 6 27.35 -2.41 -1.66
CA VAL A 6 26.12 -2.11 -0.89
C VAL A 6 24.90 -2.78 -1.53
N ARG A 7 24.74 -2.64 -2.86
CA ARG A 7 23.64 -3.28 -3.59
C ARG A 7 23.64 -4.81 -3.44
N TYR A 8 24.81 -5.43 -3.54
CA TYR A 8 24.94 -6.89 -3.41
C TYR A 8 24.65 -7.35 -1.97
N PHE A 9 25.15 -6.61 -0.97
CA PHE A 9 24.81 -6.88 0.43
C PHE A 9 23.30 -6.84 0.67
N LEU A 10 22.62 -5.80 0.19
CA LEU A 10 21.17 -5.65 0.33
C LEU A 10 20.40 -6.76 -0.38
N ALA A 11 20.83 -7.18 -1.57
CA ALA A 11 20.23 -8.29 -2.31
C ALA A 11 20.38 -9.62 -1.55
N VAL A 12 21.58 -9.92 -1.03
CA VAL A 12 21.79 -11.15 -0.25
C VAL A 12 21.03 -11.10 1.08
N ALA A 13 20.99 -9.95 1.75
CA ALA A 13 20.27 -9.78 3.01
C ALA A 13 18.75 -10.04 2.86
N ARG A 14 18.18 -9.70 1.70
CA ARG A 14 16.77 -9.91 1.39
C ARG A 14 16.47 -11.36 0.97
N ILE A 15 17.32 -11.96 0.13
CA ILE A 15 17.07 -13.27 -0.51
C ILE A 15 17.63 -14.41 0.34
N LEU A 16 18.63 -14.14 1.18
CA LEU A 16 19.39 -15.11 1.99
C LEU A 16 19.99 -16.26 1.15
N ASN A 17 20.29 -15.99 -0.12
CA ASN A 17 20.88 -16.92 -1.05
C ASN A 17 21.80 -16.18 -2.04
N PHE A 18 23.11 -16.49 -2.02
CA PHE A 18 24.11 -15.81 -2.83
C PHE A 18 23.94 -16.03 -4.33
N THR A 19 23.52 -17.23 -4.75
CA THR A 19 23.31 -17.54 -6.17
C THR A 19 22.12 -16.75 -6.73
N ARG A 20 20.98 -16.80 -6.07
CA ARG A 20 19.80 -16.06 -6.48
C ARG A 20 20.00 -14.53 -6.41
N ALA A 21 20.74 -14.05 -5.42
CA ALA A 21 21.08 -12.63 -5.32
C ALA A 21 22.01 -12.18 -6.45
N ALA A 22 22.94 -13.05 -6.89
CA ALA A 22 23.80 -12.77 -8.03
C ALA A 22 23.03 -12.71 -9.35
N GLU A 23 22.07 -13.64 -9.55
CA GLU A 23 21.15 -13.62 -10.69
C GLU A 23 20.33 -12.32 -10.73
N GLU A 24 19.76 -11.92 -9.61
CA GLU A 24 19.00 -10.66 -9.52
C GLU A 24 19.88 -9.42 -9.76
N CYS A 25 21.13 -9.46 -9.31
CA CYS A 25 22.09 -8.38 -9.55
C CYS A 25 22.72 -8.42 -10.96
N HIS A 26 22.40 -9.42 -11.79
CA HIS A 26 22.96 -9.65 -13.12
C HIS A 26 24.49 -9.78 -13.12
N VAL A 27 25.03 -10.54 -12.16
CA VAL A 27 26.48 -10.80 -12.03
C VAL A 27 26.76 -12.26 -11.75
N ALA A 28 28.01 -12.68 -11.98
CA ALA A 28 28.45 -14.02 -11.58
C ALA A 28 28.54 -14.13 -10.04
N GLN A 29 28.06 -15.25 -9.49
CA GLN A 29 28.09 -15.50 -8.03
C GLN A 29 29.48 -15.34 -7.40
N PRO A 30 30.61 -15.75 -8.02
CA PRO A 30 31.95 -15.48 -7.47
C PRO A 30 32.28 -13.99 -7.34
N SER A 31 31.80 -13.17 -8.28
CA SER A 31 32.02 -11.71 -8.25
C SER A 31 31.22 -11.07 -7.11
N LEU A 32 29.97 -11.47 -6.91
CA LEU A 32 29.15 -11.00 -5.80
C LEU A 32 29.77 -11.41 -4.46
N THR A 33 30.19 -12.68 -4.32
CA THR A 33 30.83 -13.18 -3.09
C THR A 33 32.11 -12.43 -2.76
N ARG A 34 32.96 -12.16 -3.77
CA ARG A 34 34.20 -11.38 -3.58
C ARG A 34 33.91 -9.96 -3.14
N ALA A 35 32.92 -9.31 -3.74
CA ALA A 35 32.55 -7.95 -3.39
C ALA A 35 32.01 -7.83 -1.94
N ILE A 36 31.22 -8.83 -1.50
CA ILE A 36 30.75 -8.89 -0.11
C ILE A 36 31.93 -9.14 0.84
N LYS A 37 32.85 -10.05 0.50
CA LYS A 37 34.03 -10.30 1.34
C LYS A 37 34.89 -9.06 1.50
N GLN A 38 35.11 -8.29 0.43
CA GLN A 38 35.81 -7.01 0.51
C GLN A 38 35.11 -6.02 1.45
N LEU A 39 33.79 -5.99 1.44
CA LEU A 39 33.00 -5.14 2.34
C LEU A 39 33.12 -5.61 3.81
N GLU A 40 33.12 -6.92 4.04
CA GLU A 40 33.35 -7.53 5.35
C GLU A 40 34.78 -7.23 5.89
N ASP A 41 35.77 -7.32 5.03
CA ASP A 41 37.17 -6.97 5.37
C ASP A 41 37.27 -5.48 5.75
N GLU A 42 36.60 -4.60 5.02
CA GLU A 42 36.58 -3.15 5.32
C GLU A 42 35.88 -2.82 6.64
N PHE A 43 34.82 -3.55 7.00
CA PHE A 43 34.09 -3.37 8.26
C PHE A 43 34.72 -4.13 9.44
N GLY A 44 35.70 -4.98 9.18
CA GLY A 44 36.39 -5.75 10.20
C GLY A 44 35.56 -6.88 10.80
N GLY A 45 34.54 -7.37 10.08
CA GLY A 45 33.70 -8.47 10.53
C GLY A 45 32.74 -9.02 9.49
N GLU A 46 32.28 -10.24 9.70
CA GLU A 46 31.37 -10.93 8.80
C GLU A 46 29.96 -10.29 8.84
N LEU A 47 29.40 -10.04 7.68
CA LEU A 47 28.02 -9.56 7.51
C LEU A 47 27.03 -10.72 7.40
N PHE A 48 27.52 -11.88 6.93
CA PHE A 48 26.72 -13.12 6.79
C PHE A 48 27.38 -14.29 7.48
N ARG A 49 26.58 -15.16 8.07
CA ARG A 49 26.97 -16.49 8.55
C ARG A 49 26.37 -17.57 7.67
N ARG A 50 27.16 -18.62 7.41
CA ARG A 50 26.71 -19.81 6.67
C ARG A 50 26.65 -21.00 7.62
N GLU A 51 25.44 -21.51 7.83
CA GLU A 51 25.19 -22.70 8.65
C GLU A 51 24.48 -23.75 7.80
N ARG A 52 25.15 -24.91 7.58
CA ARG A 52 24.56 -26.08 6.89
C ARG A 52 23.77 -25.75 5.61
N ASN A 53 24.34 -24.96 4.70
CA ASN A 53 23.70 -24.47 3.46
C ASN A 53 22.66 -23.34 3.62
N LEU A 54 22.44 -22.81 4.80
CA LEU A 54 21.63 -21.63 5.03
C LEU A 54 22.51 -20.40 5.21
N THR A 55 22.09 -19.29 4.64
CA THR A 55 22.71 -17.97 4.82
C THR A 55 21.86 -17.14 5.77
N HIS A 56 22.47 -16.58 6.79
CA HIS A 56 21.83 -15.67 7.74
C HIS A 56 22.66 -14.40 7.89
N LEU A 57 22.03 -13.30 8.27
CA LEU A 57 22.76 -12.10 8.69
C LEU A 57 23.48 -12.38 10.01
N SER A 58 24.73 -11.89 10.13
CA SER A 58 25.41 -11.82 11.43
C SER A 58 24.83 -10.69 12.29
N ASP A 59 25.28 -10.57 13.55
CA ASP A 59 24.91 -9.44 14.41
C ASP A 59 25.38 -8.11 13.80
N LEU A 60 26.55 -8.09 13.19
CA LEU A 60 27.05 -6.94 12.44
C LEU A 60 26.18 -6.67 11.22
N GLY A 61 25.81 -7.72 10.45
CA GLY A 61 24.94 -7.63 9.30
C GLY A 61 23.57 -7.03 9.63
N HIS A 62 22.95 -7.45 10.73
CA HIS A 62 21.68 -6.89 11.20
C HIS A 62 21.78 -5.40 11.55
N ARG A 63 22.86 -4.98 12.20
CA ARG A 63 23.08 -3.57 12.55
C ARG A 63 23.42 -2.71 11.33
N MET A 64 24.17 -3.25 10.37
CA MET A 64 24.57 -2.55 9.16
C MET A 64 23.44 -2.43 8.13
N LEU A 65 22.48 -3.36 8.13
CA LEU A 65 21.40 -3.40 7.14
C LEU A 65 20.63 -2.06 7.01
N PRO A 66 20.10 -1.44 8.08
CA PRO A 66 19.39 -0.17 7.96
C PRO A 66 20.29 0.98 7.47
N MET A 67 21.56 0.99 7.87
CA MET A 67 22.52 2.02 7.46
C MET A 67 22.89 1.89 5.98
N MET A 68 23.11 0.67 5.51
CA MET A 68 23.38 0.38 4.09
C MET A 68 22.19 0.71 3.20
N GLN A 69 20.98 0.40 3.67
CA GLN A 69 19.74 0.76 2.96
C GLN A 69 19.65 2.28 2.82
N GLN A 70 19.87 3.03 3.88
CA GLN A 70 19.82 4.49 3.85
C GLN A 70 20.89 5.08 2.91
N CYS A 71 22.10 4.53 2.91
CA CYS A 71 23.18 4.94 2.02
C CYS A 71 22.80 4.71 0.55
N TYR A 72 22.27 3.53 0.23
CA TYR A 72 21.82 3.18 -1.11
C TYR A 72 20.70 4.09 -1.61
N ASP A 73 19.68 4.32 -0.77
CA ASP A 73 18.53 5.18 -1.06
C ASP A 73 18.99 6.64 -1.32
N SER A 74 19.93 7.14 -0.51
CA SER A 74 20.47 8.49 -0.68
C SER A 74 21.25 8.64 -2.00
N ALA A 75 22.05 7.64 -2.37
CA ALA A 75 22.77 7.64 -3.63
C ALA A 75 21.83 7.56 -4.85
N LEU A 76 20.76 6.78 -4.76
CA LEU A 76 19.74 6.70 -5.80
C LEU A 76 19.01 8.04 -5.97
N SER A 77 18.64 8.68 -4.87
CA SER A 77 18.02 10.01 -4.85
C SER A 77 18.92 11.08 -5.47
N ALA A 78 20.23 11.04 -5.16
CA ALA A 78 21.20 11.95 -5.76
C ALA A 78 21.33 11.77 -7.27
N LYS A 79 21.33 10.53 -7.77
CA LYS A 79 21.34 10.24 -9.23
C LYS A 79 20.08 10.77 -9.92
N THR A 80 18.92 10.57 -9.31
CA THR A 80 17.63 11.07 -9.84
C THR A 80 17.63 12.59 -9.90
N LEU A 81 18.10 13.26 -8.84
CA LEU A 81 18.21 14.72 -8.79
C LEU A 81 19.17 15.25 -9.86
N ALA A 82 20.35 14.63 -9.98
CA ALA A 82 21.34 15.03 -10.99
C ALA A 82 20.82 14.86 -12.41
N HIS A 83 20.06 13.79 -12.67
CA HIS A 83 19.44 13.56 -13.98
C HIS A 83 18.36 14.61 -14.28
N SER A 84 17.50 14.93 -13.33
CA SER A 84 16.49 15.97 -13.48
C SER A 84 17.09 17.37 -13.70
N MET A 85 18.15 17.70 -12.98
CA MET A 85 18.87 18.97 -13.18
C MET A 85 19.53 19.07 -14.55
N LYS A 86 20.12 17.98 -15.05
CA LYS A 86 20.80 17.95 -16.35
C LYS A 86 19.82 18.03 -17.53
N SER A 87 18.64 17.50 -17.40
CA SER A 87 17.62 17.50 -18.46
C SER A 87 16.76 18.77 -18.47
N GLY A 88 16.87 19.64 -17.45
CA GLY A 88 15.93 20.76 -17.25
C GLY A 88 14.48 20.30 -17.03
N ALA A 89 14.26 19.00 -16.96
CA ALA A 89 12.97 18.40 -16.73
C ALA A 89 12.74 18.21 -15.22
N ILE A 90 11.52 18.43 -14.79
CA ILE A 90 11.10 18.08 -13.42
C ILE A 90 11.14 16.56 -13.32
N ALA A 91 11.80 16.04 -12.26
CA ALA A 91 11.85 14.60 -12.03
C ALA A 91 10.42 14.02 -11.92
N PRO A 92 10.14 12.86 -12.55
CA PRO A 92 8.83 12.25 -12.46
C PRO A 92 8.47 11.92 -11.01
N LEU A 93 7.22 12.15 -10.64
CA LEU A 93 6.68 11.74 -9.35
C LEU A 93 6.06 10.36 -9.47
N SER A 94 6.66 9.39 -8.78
CA SER A 94 6.14 8.02 -8.69
C SER A 94 5.29 7.85 -7.44
N ILE A 95 4.06 7.38 -7.61
CA ILE A 95 3.04 7.23 -6.55
C ILE A 95 2.54 5.79 -6.57
N ALA A 96 2.57 5.12 -5.41
CA ALA A 96 1.89 3.84 -5.25
C ALA A 96 0.48 4.03 -4.67
N LEU A 97 -0.47 3.28 -5.19
CA LEU A 97 -1.81 3.16 -4.61
C LEU A 97 -2.11 1.70 -4.30
N SER A 98 -2.62 1.44 -3.11
CA SER A 98 -3.24 0.14 -2.83
C SER A 98 -4.36 -0.14 -3.84
N VAL A 99 -4.47 -1.39 -4.29
CA VAL A 99 -5.55 -1.81 -5.21
C VAL A 99 -6.94 -1.52 -4.66
N ALA A 100 -7.06 -1.44 -3.33
CA ALA A 100 -8.30 -1.13 -2.65
C ALA A 100 -8.61 0.39 -2.55
N VAL A 101 -7.69 1.26 -2.98
CA VAL A 101 -7.88 2.72 -2.95
C VAL A 101 -8.25 3.24 -4.33
N ASN A 102 -9.38 3.93 -4.43
CA ASN A 102 -9.80 4.55 -5.68
C ASN A 102 -8.98 5.82 -5.97
N ILE A 103 -8.40 5.93 -7.17
CA ILE A 103 -7.61 7.09 -7.59
C ILE A 103 -8.41 8.39 -7.62
N VAL A 104 -9.72 8.31 -7.73
CA VAL A 104 -10.63 9.48 -7.79
C VAL A 104 -10.41 10.44 -6.61
N ILE A 105 -10.05 9.91 -5.44
CA ILE A 105 -9.75 10.73 -4.24
C ILE A 105 -8.55 11.67 -4.43
N LEU A 106 -7.67 11.38 -5.40
CA LEU A 106 -6.45 12.15 -5.65
C LEU A 106 -6.58 13.11 -6.83
N VAL A 107 -7.59 12.94 -7.69
CA VAL A 107 -7.65 13.63 -9.00
C VAL A 107 -7.55 15.16 -8.87
N SER A 108 -8.26 15.78 -7.93
CA SER A 108 -8.21 17.22 -7.70
C SER A 108 -6.80 17.68 -7.30
N PHE A 109 -6.16 16.97 -6.36
CA PHE A 109 -4.81 17.27 -5.87
C PHE A 109 -3.76 17.08 -6.97
N LEU A 110 -3.89 16.02 -7.78
CA LEU A 110 -2.98 15.77 -8.91
C LEU A 110 -3.14 16.84 -9.99
N THR A 111 -4.36 17.30 -10.25
CA THR A 111 -4.61 18.39 -11.19
C THR A 111 -3.93 19.69 -10.73
N GLU A 112 -4.05 20.04 -9.47
CA GLU A 112 -3.38 21.22 -8.90
C GLU A 112 -1.86 21.05 -8.90
N LEU A 113 -1.37 19.85 -8.57
CA LEU A 113 0.06 19.55 -8.56
C LEU A 113 0.69 19.71 -9.96
N VAL A 114 0.05 19.19 -11.00
CA VAL A 114 0.54 19.32 -12.39
C VAL A 114 0.51 20.79 -12.85
N ARG A 115 -0.46 21.58 -12.40
CA ARG A 115 -0.46 23.04 -12.65
C ARG A 115 0.68 23.76 -11.94
N ALA A 116 1.01 23.35 -10.71
CA ALA A 116 2.10 23.93 -9.92
C ALA A 116 3.49 23.53 -10.42
N PHE A 117 3.61 22.39 -11.11
CA PHE A 117 4.86 21.84 -11.66
C PHE A 117 4.72 21.56 -13.16
N PRO A 118 4.79 22.57 -14.02
CA PRO A 118 4.68 22.37 -15.48
C PRO A 118 5.75 21.39 -16.00
N GLY A 119 5.32 20.36 -16.72
CA GLY A 119 6.21 19.29 -17.21
C GLY A 119 6.42 18.13 -16.24
N LEU A 120 5.73 18.10 -15.10
CA LEU A 120 5.75 16.97 -14.16
C LEU A 120 5.14 15.72 -14.82
N GLU A 121 5.94 14.65 -14.88
CA GLU A 121 5.47 13.31 -15.25
C GLU A 121 4.98 12.58 -14.00
N LEU A 122 3.78 12.01 -14.05
CA LEU A 122 3.22 11.18 -12.98
C LEU A 122 3.31 9.71 -13.36
N ARG A 123 3.81 8.88 -12.44
CA ARG A 123 3.88 7.42 -12.58
C ARG A 123 3.10 6.76 -11.46
N PHE A 124 2.18 5.87 -11.83
CA PHE A 124 1.32 5.17 -10.87
C PHE A 124 1.66 3.69 -10.81
N TYR A 125 1.82 3.21 -9.59
CA TYR A 125 2.04 1.80 -9.26
C TYR A 125 0.83 1.29 -8.48
N ARG A 126 0.40 0.07 -8.78
CA ARG A 126 -0.71 -0.58 -8.08
C ARG A 126 -0.24 -1.89 -7.48
N GLY A 127 -0.69 -2.17 -6.25
CA GLY A 127 -0.37 -3.42 -5.57
C GLY A 127 -1.19 -3.60 -4.30
N ASN A 128 -1.11 -4.78 -3.69
CA ASN A 128 -1.59 -4.99 -2.34
C ASN A 128 -0.69 -4.28 -1.30
N SER A 129 -1.02 -4.34 -0.03
CA SER A 129 -0.24 -3.65 1.02
C SER A 129 1.23 -4.06 1.06
N ALA A 130 1.55 -5.33 0.81
CA ALA A 130 2.93 -5.83 0.78
C ALA A 130 3.69 -5.28 -0.44
N ASP A 131 3.07 -5.28 -1.63
CA ASP A 131 3.66 -4.71 -2.84
C ASP A 131 3.95 -3.22 -2.67
N VAL A 132 3.01 -2.46 -2.10
CA VAL A 132 3.17 -1.01 -1.84
C VAL A 132 4.36 -0.74 -0.92
N VAL A 133 4.53 -1.55 0.13
CA VAL A 133 5.69 -1.46 1.03
C VAL A 133 6.99 -1.78 0.27
N GLU A 134 7.00 -2.80 -0.59
CA GLU A 134 8.19 -3.14 -1.39
C GLU A 134 8.55 -2.03 -2.40
N PHE A 135 7.58 -1.40 -3.06
CA PHE A 135 7.84 -0.23 -3.91
C PHE A 135 8.50 0.92 -3.14
N LEU A 136 8.01 1.20 -1.92
CA LEU A 136 8.61 2.21 -1.04
C LEU A 136 10.03 1.82 -0.61
N LYS A 137 10.27 0.57 -0.21
CA LYS A 137 11.58 0.07 0.20
C LYS A 137 12.60 0.19 -0.93
N LYS A 138 12.24 -0.23 -2.13
CA LYS A 138 13.10 -0.17 -3.32
C LYS A 138 13.33 1.25 -3.85
N GLY A 139 12.56 2.24 -3.37
CA GLY A 139 12.63 3.60 -3.90
C GLY A 139 12.02 3.77 -5.29
N GLU A 140 11.20 2.82 -5.73
CA GLU A 140 10.46 2.89 -6.99
C GLU A 140 9.37 3.96 -6.92
N VAL A 141 8.88 4.25 -5.71
CA VAL A 141 7.91 5.30 -5.43
C VAL A 141 8.35 6.17 -4.24
N GLU A 142 7.97 7.44 -4.28
CA GLU A 142 8.23 8.40 -3.22
C GLU A 142 7.07 8.55 -2.24
N VAL A 143 5.86 8.35 -2.74
CA VAL A 143 4.61 8.51 -1.99
C VAL A 143 3.74 7.28 -2.20
N ALA A 144 3.07 6.84 -1.16
CA ALA A 144 2.06 5.80 -1.27
C ALA A 144 0.76 6.20 -0.58
N ILE A 145 -0.38 5.74 -1.13
CA ILE A 145 -1.70 5.91 -0.52
C ILE A 145 -2.31 4.51 -0.36
N ALA A 146 -2.59 4.16 0.88
CA ALA A 146 -3.08 2.83 1.23
C ALA A 146 -3.87 2.85 2.54
N GLY A 147 -4.44 1.73 2.91
CA GLY A 147 -4.90 1.46 4.26
C GLY A 147 -3.72 1.35 5.23
N SER A 148 -3.81 0.51 6.27
CA SER A 148 -2.75 0.41 7.26
C SER A 148 -1.53 -0.35 6.72
N LEU A 149 -0.37 0.31 6.65
CA LEU A 149 0.93 -0.27 6.30
C LEU A 149 1.91 -0.35 7.49
N ALA A 150 1.59 0.29 8.60
CA ALA A 150 2.52 0.46 9.73
C ALA A 150 3.04 -0.86 10.32
N ALA A 151 2.21 -1.91 10.31
CA ALA A 151 2.60 -3.24 10.79
C ALA A 151 3.56 -3.99 9.86
N LEU A 152 3.75 -3.52 8.62
CA LEU A 152 4.58 -4.19 7.62
C LEU A 152 6.02 -3.65 7.57
N TRP A 153 6.23 -2.43 8.01
CA TRP A 153 7.55 -1.80 8.03
C TRP A 153 7.58 -0.57 8.96
N ASP A 154 8.57 -0.52 9.85
CA ASP A 154 8.74 0.49 10.90
C ASP A 154 9.33 1.83 10.41
N ARG A 155 9.86 1.87 9.17
CA ARG A 155 10.44 3.08 8.56
C ARG A 155 9.46 3.91 7.75
N LEU A 156 8.18 3.79 7.99
CA LEU A 156 7.14 4.57 7.32
C LEU A 156 6.70 5.75 8.17
N ASP A 157 6.80 6.97 7.60
CA ASP A 157 6.00 8.10 8.03
C ASP A 157 4.61 7.91 7.44
N GLY A 158 3.57 7.82 8.26
CA GLY A 158 2.19 7.69 7.83
C GLY A 158 1.34 8.85 8.36
N TRP A 159 0.55 9.46 7.49
CA TRP A 159 -0.39 10.52 7.86
C TRP A 159 -1.81 10.10 7.46
N PRO A 160 -2.71 9.95 8.44
CA PRO A 160 -4.10 9.59 8.16
C PRO A 160 -4.80 10.71 7.40
N LEU A 161 -5.58 10.33 6.39
CA LEU A 161 -6.40 11.23 5.58
C LEU A 161 -7.85 11.16 6.04
N PHE A 162 -8.47 9.99 5.91
CA PHE A 162 -9.86 9.77 6.33
C PHE A 162 -10.07 8.33 6.77
N THR A 163 -11.17 8.11 7.51
CA THR A 163 -11.62 6.79 7.94
C THR A 163 -12.98 6.49 7.31
N GLU A 164 -13.16 5.26 6.82
CA GLU A 164 -14.39 4.83 6.19
C GLU A 164 -14.82 3.44 6.65
N PRO A 165 -16.17 3.16 6.70
CA PRO A 165 -16.68 1.85 7.03
C PRO A 165 -16.61 0.90 5.83
N TYR A 166 -16.67 -0.39 6.13
CA TYR A 166 -17.03 -1.41 5.16
C TYR A 166 -18.54 -1.47 5.03
N VAL A 167 -19.00 -1.62 3.80
CA VAL A 167 -20.42 -1.66 3.44
C VAL A 167 -20.70 -2.82 2.49
N LEU A 168 -21.96 -3.19 2.36
CA LEU A 168 -22.42 -4.13 1.36
C LEU A 168 -22.63 -3.38 0.04
N ALA A 169 -21.87 -3.74 -0.98
CA ALA A 169 -22.03 -3.27 -2.35
C ALA A 169 -22.90 -4.27 -3.13
N ILE A 170 -23.95 -3.80 -3.74
CA ILE A 170 -24.93 -4.58 -4.48
C ILE A 170 -25.40 -3.84 -5.72
N GLY A 171 -25.85 -4.56 -6.75
CA GLY A 171 -26.48 -3.93 -7.91
C GLY A 171 -27.77 -3.17 -7.51
N LYS A 172 -28.05 -2.02 -8.13
CA LYS A 172 -29.25 -1.22 -7.81
C LYS A 172 -30.56 -1.98 -8.03
N GLU A 173 -30.59 -2.92 -8.96
CA GLU A 173 -31.77 -3.74 -9.24
C GLU A 173 -31.92 -4.94 -8.30
N HIS A 174 -30.94 -5.17 -7.44
CA HIS A 174 -30.95 -6.27 -6.49
C HIS A 174 -32.10 -6.12 -5.47
N ARG A 175 -32.70 -7.24 -5.03
CA ARG A 175 -33.82 -7.26 -4.07
C ARG A 175 -33.52 -6.48 -2.78
N LEU A 176 -32.27 -6.59 -2.27
CA LEU A 176 -31.86 -5.92 -1.04
C LEU A 176 -31.68 -4.40 -1.23
N ALA A 177 -31.32 -3.91 -2.43
CA ALA A 177 -31.19 -2.49 -2.71
C ALA A 177 -32.53 -1.75 -2.57
N LYS A 178 -33.61 -2.40 -2.94
CA LYS A 178 -34.97 -1.84 -2.90
C LYS A 178 -35.51 -1.62 -1.48
N GLN A 179 -34.87 -2.26 -0.47
CA GLN A 179 -35.30 -2.11 0.93
C GLN A 179 -34.82 -0.79 1.56
N ASN A 180 -33.73 -0.20 1.03
CA ASN A 180 -33.12 1.06 1.48
C ASN A 180 -32.88 1.15 3.00
N LYS A 181 -32.48 0.04 3.62
CA LYS A 181 -32.20 -0.10 5.05
C LYS A 181 -30.95 -0.97 5.24
N PRO A 182 -30.30 -0.93 6.42
CA PRO A 182 -29.24 -1.86 6.74
C PRO A 182 -29.69 -3.32 6.55
N VAL A 183 -28.79 -4.15 6.02
CA VAL A 183 -29.06 -5.56 5.69
C VAL A 183 -28.68 -6.42 6.88
N ALA A 184 -29.58 -7.28 7.31
CA ALA A 184 -29.26 -8.26 8.34
C ALA A 184 -28.30 -9.33 7.81
N ALA A 185 -27.35 -9.78 8.63
CA ALA A 185 -26.37 -10.79 8.21
C ALA A 185 -26.99 -12.08 7.67
N GLN A 186 -28.17 -12.46 8.18
CA GLN A 186 -28.91 -13.64 7.74
C GLN A 186 -29.37 -13.59 6.28
N GLU A 187 -29.52 -12.39 5.73
CA GLU A 187 -29.87 -12.19 4.32
C GLU A 187 -28.74 -12.64 3.36
N LEU A 188 -27.48 -12.69 3.87
CA LEU A 188 -26.35 -13.16 3.08
C LEU A 188 -26.43 -14.65 2.72
N LYS A 189 -27.22 -15.45 3.46
CA LYS A 189 -27.36 -16.90 3.24
C LYS A 189 -27.89 -17.27 1.86
N THR A 190 -28.63 -16.38 1.26
CA THR A 190 -29.24 -16.59 -0.08
C THR A 190 -28.44 -15.93 -1.19
N GLU A 191 -27.29 -15.36 -0.87
CA GLU A 191 -26.50 -14.55 -1.79
C GLU A 191 -25.17 -15.23 -2.15
N HIS A 192 -24.63 -14.85 -3.30
CA HIS A 192 -23.25 -15.15 -3.70
C HIS A 192 -22.35 -14.02 -3.24
N LEU A 193 -21.37 -14.32 -2.39
CA LEU A 193 -20.41 -13.33 -1.91
C LEU A 193 -19.18 -13.28 -2.81
N LEU A 194 -18.89 -12.09 -3.31
CA LEU A 194 -17.68 -11.78 -4.08
C LEU A 194 -16.58 -11.35 -3.11
N CYS A 195 -15.64 -12.27 -2.84
CA CYS A 195 -14.56 -12.08 -1.87
C CYS A 195 -13.33 -11.49 -2.56
N ARG A 196 -12.87 -10.33 -2.09
CA ARG A 196 -11.65 -9.69 -2.57
C ARG A 196 -10.42 -10.38 -2.03
N THR A 197 -9.55 -10.91 -2.90
CA THR A 197 -8.30 -11.58 -2.49
C THR A 197 -7.24 -10.61 -1.92
N TYR A 198 -7.42 -9.33 -2.14
CA TYR A 198 -6.58 -8.20 -1.70
C TYR A 198 -7.18 -7.38 -0.55
N CYS A 199 -8.20 -7.91 0.13
CA CYS A 199 -8.85 -7.21 1.24
C CYS A 199 -7.91 -7.14 2.46
N GLU A 200 -7.81 -5.95 3.06
CA GLU A 200 -6.98 -5.71 4.25
C GLU A 200 -7.61 -6.29 5.53
N HIS A 201 -8.93 -6.48 5.56
CA HIS A 201 -9.72 -6.92 6.71
C HIS A 201 -10.47 -8.23 6.45
N VAL A 202 -9.82 -9.17 5.74
CA VAL A 202 -10.44 -10.49 5.42
C VAL A 202 -10.85 -11.22 6.69
N LYS A 203 -9.99 -11.19 7.73
CA LYS A 203 -10.23 -11.91 8.97
C LYS A 203 -11.42 -11.33 9.74
N GLU A 204 -11.48 -10.02 9.89
CA GLU A 204 -12.55 -9.33 10.61
C GLU A 204 -13.90 -9.52 9.92
N ILE A 205 -13.92 -9.50 8.58
CA ILE A 205 -15.13 -9.77 7.79
C ILE A 205 -15.55 -11.24 7.93
N GLN A 206 -14.61 -12.17 7.89
CA GLN A 206 -14.90 -13.58 8.08
C GLN A 206 -15.44 -13.86 9.49
N ASP A 207 -14.79 -13.30 10.53
CA ASP A 207 -15.23 -13.39 11.92
C ASP A 207 -16.66 -12.84 12.11
N TYR A 208 -17.00 -11.76 11.40
CA TYR A 208 -18.37 -11.23 11.40
C TYR A 208 -19.37 -12.21 10.80
N ILE A 209 -19.07 -12.76 9.62
CA ILE A 209 -19.93 -13.73 8.93
C ILE A 209 -20.15 -14.98 9.82
N ASP A 210 -19.08 -15.49 10.43
CA ASP A 210 -19.13 -16.69 11.26
C ASP A 210 -19.96 -16.46 12.54
N LYS A 211 -19.75 -15.33 13.22
CA LYS A 211 -20.47 -14.97 14.47
C LYS A 211 -21.94 -14.72 14.23
N THR A 212 -22.31 -14.13 13.12
CA THR A 212 -23.71 -13.78 12.80
C THR A 212 -24.45 -14.92 12.13
N GLY A 213 -23.78 -16.00 11.78
CA GLY A 213 -24.35 -17.12 11.04
C GLY A 213 -24.81 -16.76 9.63
N GLY A 214 -24.31 -15.66 9.08
CA GLY A 214 -24.61 -15.18 7.72
C GLY A 214 -23.81 -15.86 6.61
N MET A 215 -23.46 -17.15 6.76
CA MET A 215 -22.66 -17.86 5.76
C MET A 215 -23.35 -17.80 4.38
N PRO A 216 -22.70 -17.22 3.37
CA PRO A 216 -23.29 -17.04 2.04
C PRO A 216 -23.46 -18.38 1.31
N MET A 217 -24.38 -18.42 0.32
CA MET A 217 -24.62 -19.60 -0.51
C MET A 217 -23.36 -20.07 -1.24
N ALA A 218 -22.57 -19.13 -1.75
CA ALA A 218 -21.29 -19.39 -2.38
C ALA A 218 -20.34 -18.21 -2.18
N GLN A 219 -19.04 -18.47 -2.25
CA GLN A 219 -17.99 -17.47 -2.18
C GLN A 219 -17.15 -17.54 -3.47
N HIS A 220 -17.10 -16.44 -4.20
CA HIS A 220 -16.29 -16.29 -5.41
C HIS A 220 -15.09 -15.38 -5.12
N LYS A 221 -13.88 -15.83 -5.45
CA LYS A 221 -12.66 -15.04 -5.25
C LYS A 221 -12.45 -14.11 -6.44
N VAL A 222 -12.29 -12.81 -6.17
CA VAL A 222 -12.09 -11.78 -7.19
C VAL A 222 -10.75 -11.07 -6.94
N GLY A 223 -9.93 -10.98 -7.99
CA GLY A 223 -8.55 -10.46 -7.92
C GLY A 223 -8.40 -8.99 -8.25
N SER A 224 -9.46 -8.33 -8.80
CA SER A 224 -9.41 -6.90 -9.13
C SER A 224 -10.68 -6.17 -8.72
N GLU A 225 -10.54 -4.88 -8.42
CA GLU A 225 -11.68 -4.02 -8.10
C GLU A 225 -12.58 -3.80 -9.31
N HIS A 226 -12.01 -3.74 -10.50
CA HIS A 226 -12.75 -3.58 -11.75
C HIS A 226 -13.69 -4.76 -11.99
N ASP A 227 -13.18 -5.99 -11.87
CA ASP A 227 -13.98 -7.20 -12.06
C ASP A 227 -15.05 -7.34 -10.98
N LEU A 228 -14.70 -7.00 -9.73
CA LEU A 228 -15.65 -7.00 -8.61
C LEU A 228 -16.86 -6.11 -8.92
N VAL A 229 -16.60 -4.88 -9.37
CA VAL A 229 -17.67 -3.91 -9.70
C VAL A 229 -18.53 -4.44 -10.84
N ALA A 230 -17.92 -4.94 -11.92
CA ALA A 230 -18.67 -5.48 -13.07
C ALA A 230 -19.56 -6.67 -12.69
N LEU A 231 -19.08 -7.56 -11.81
CA LEU A 231 -19.84 -8.70 -11.31
C LEU A 231 -21.00 -8.25 -10.39
N ILE A 232 -20.81 -7.21 -9.58
CA ILE A 232 -21.87 -6.62 -8.75
C ILE A 232 -22.93 -5.96 -9.64
N GLU A 233 -22.53 -5.16 -10.64
CA GLU A 233 -23.45 -4.48 -11.56
C GLU A 233 -24.31 -5.48 -12.35
N SER A 234 -23.75 -6.64 -12.68
CA SER A 234 -24.49 -7.73 -13.37
C SER A 234 -25.39 -8.55 -12.44
N ASN A 235 -25.45 -8.22 -11.14
CA ASN A 235 -26.14 -9.00 -10.10
C ASN A 235 -25.68 -10.46 -9.98
N LEU A 236 -24.43 -10.78 -10.35
CA LEU A 236 -23.86 -12.11 -10.14
C LEU A 236 -23.62 -12.40 -8.65
N GLY A 237 -23.38 -11.35 -7.87
CA GLY A 237 -23.19 -11.46 -6.43
C GLY A 237 -23.09 -10.10 -5.76
N ILE A 238 -22.82 -10.14 -4.47
CA ILE A 238 -22.68 -8.99 -3.58
C ILE A 238 -21.29 -8.93 -3.00
N GLY A 239 -20.78 -7.74 -2.63
CA GLY A 239 -19.43 -7.57 -2.09
C GLY A 239 -19.42 -6.80 -0.78
N ILE A 240 -18.58 -7.18 0.19
CA ILE A 240 -18.28 -6.35 1.37
C ILE A 240 -17.03 -5.55 1.07
N VAL A 241 -17.18 -4.24 0.92
CA VAL A 241 -16.14 -3.34 0.40
C VAL A 241 -16.04 -2.06 1.25
N PRO A 242 -14.88 -1.38 1.25
CA PRO A 242 -14.82 -0.02 1.76
C PRO A 242 -15.78 0.87 0.98
N ARG A 243 -16.42 1.81 1.65
CA ARG A 243 -17.47 2.63 1.03
C ARG A 243 -16.99 3.42 -0.19
N SER A 244 -15.75 3.88 -0.20
CA SER A 244 -15.16 4.61 -1.34
C SER A 244 -14.84 3.75 -2.55
N SER A 245 -14.82 2.42 -2.41
CA SER A 245 -14.49 1.50 -3.50
C SER A 245 -15.63 1.34 -4.49
N ALA A 246 -16.87 1.33 -4.05
CA ALA A 246 -18.05 1.07 -4.88
C ALA A 246 -18.74 2.38 -5.26
N GLN A 247 -18.32 3.00 -6.36
CA GLN A 247 -18.84 4.30 -6.84
C GLN A 247 -19.50 4.31 -8.23
N PRO A 248 -19.69 3.20 -8.96
CA PRO A 248 -20.43 3.26 -10.21
C PRO A 248 -21.89 3.61 -9.99
N SER A 249 -22.49 4.25 -10.99
CA SER A 249 -23.89 4.70 -10.92
C SER A 249 -24.90 3.56 -10.69
N ASN A 250 -24.54 2.31 -11.01
CA ASN A 250 -25.39 1.14 -10.90
C ASN A 250 -25.16 0.27 -9.65
N VAL A 251 -24.27 0.69 -8.74
CA VAL A 251 -24.03 0.01 -7.47
C VAL A 251 -24.67 0.80 -6.33
N ALA A 252 -25.35 0.09 -5.44
CA ALA A 252 -25.87 0.61 -4.18
C ALA A 252 -24.98 0.14 -3.01
N CYS A 253 -24.73 1.02 -2.05
CA CYS A 253 -24.00 0.72 -0.83
C CYS A 253 -24.95 0.75 0.36
N LEU A 254 -25.09 -0.38 1.04
CA LEU A 254 -25.94 -0.52 2.23
C LEU A 254 -25.10 -0.88 3.44
N GLY A 255 -25.52 -0.45 4.63
CA GLY A 255 -24.93 -0.94 5.88
C GLY A 255 -25.24 -2.42 6.09
N LEU A 256 -24.34 -3.15 6.76
CA LEU A 256 -24.62 -4.47 7.32
C LEU A 256 -24.83 -4.34 8.82
N GLU A 257 -25.93 -4.89 9.34
CA GLU A 257 -26.23 -4.82 10.77
C GLU A 257 -25.16 -5.53 11.60
N GLY A 258 -24.54 -4.78 12.53
CA GLY A 258 -23.48 -5.32 13.41
C GLY A 258 -22.10 -5.46 12.77
N LEU A 259 -21.90 -5.03 11.53
CA LEU A 259 -20.56 -4.93 10.93
C LEU A 259 -19.91 -3.60 11.35
N ASP A 260 -18.97 -3.68 12.29
CA ASP A 260 -18.21 -2.52 12.77
C ASP A 260 -16.73 -2.63 12.32
N VAL A 261 -16.54 -2.76 11.02
CA VAL A 261 -15.22 -2.80 10.39
C VAL A 261 -14.99 -1.49 9.66
N THR A 262 -13.92 -0.81 10.03
CA THR A 262 -13.50 0.45 9.39
C THR A 262 -12.05 0.33 8.92
N ARG A 263 -11.67 1.15 7.95
CA ARG A 263 -10.28 1.35 7.60
C ARG A 263 -9.92 2.84 7.59
N THR A 264 -8.67 3.14 7.88
CA THR A 264 -8.13 4.49 7.71
C THR A 264 -7.22 4.51 6.50
N VAL A 265 -7.55 5.33 5.51
CA VAL A 265 -6.68 5.59 4.36
C VAL A 265 -5.67 6.66 4.76
N SER A 266 -4.40 6.38 4.49
CA SER A 266 -3.28 7.25 4.85
C SER A 266 -2.37 7.49 3.65
N VAL A 267 -1.68 8.63 3.67
CA VAL A 267 -0.53 8.87 2.79
C VAL A 267 0.75 8.49 3.52
N TYR A 268 1.64 7.82 2.82
CA TYR A 268 2.90 7.29 3.36
C TYR A 268 4.10 7.79 2.60
N GLY A 269 5.20 7.94 3.31
CA GLY A 269 6.52 8.15 2.77
C GLY A 269 7.57 7.47 3.65
N VAL A 270 8.79 7.30 3.14
CA VAL A 270 9.87 6.68 3.92
C VAL A 270 10.47 7.70 4.87
N ALA A 271 10.58 7.34 6.15
CA ALA A 271 11.17 8.17 7.19
C ALA A 271 12.65 8.45 6.89
N GLY A 272 13.05 9.72 6.97
CA GLY A 272 14.42 10.17 6.74
C GLY A 272 14.86 10.17 5.27
N ARG A 273 14.04 9.71 4.31
CA ARG A 273 14.35 9.81 2.87
C ARG A 273 14.01 11.20 2.34
N GLN A 274 14.96 11.80 1.61
CA GLN A 274 14.71 13.07 0.94
C GLN A 274 13.65 12.87 -0.15
N ARG A 275 12.64 13.74 -0.17
CA ARG A 275 11.52 13.72 -1.12
C ARG A 275 11.70 14.83 -2.14
N SER A 276 11.25 14.60 -3.36
CA SER A 276 11.16 15.67 -4.38
C SER A 276 10.23 16.80 -3.93
N ALA A 277 10.37 17.96 -4.55
CA ALA A 277 9.48 19.10 -4.28
C ALA A 277 8.00 18.73 -4.59
N ALA A 278 7.76 18.01 -5.67
CA ALA A 278 6.43 17.55 -6.05
C ALA A 278 5.84 16.56 -5.03
N ALA A 279 6.63 15.57 -4.55
CA ALA A 279 6.19 14.63 -3.52
C ALA A 279 5.86 15.35 -2.20
N SER A 280 6.73 16.27 -1.77
CA SER A 280 6.53 17.06 -0.56
C SER A 280 5.28 17.94 -0.65
N THR A 281 5.02 18.53 -1.81
CA THR A 281 3.84 19.35 -2.06
C THR A 281 2.58 18.49 -2.04
N LEU A 282 2.57 17.34 -2.72
CA LEU A 282 1.42 16.42 -2.71
C LEU A 282 1.07 15.99 -1.29
N ILE A 283 2.06 15.55 -0.49
CA ILE A 283 1.83 15.16 0.91
C ILE A 283 1.25 16.33 1.73
N LYS A 284 1.76 17.54 1.55
CA LYS A 284 1.24 18.73 2.25
C LYS A 284 -0.21 19.02 1.86
N MET A 285 -0.54 18.96 0.58
CA MET A 285 -1.90 19.18 0.07
C MET A 285 -2.87 18.14 0.66
N LEU A 286 -2.52 16.85 0.61
CA LEU A 286 -3.34 15.77 1.14
C LEU A 286 -3.56 15.91 2.66
N ARG A 287 -2.54 16.33 3.41
CA ARG A 287 -2.62 16.53 4.87
C ARG A 287 -3.41 17.77 5.26
N ALA A 288 -3.38 18.81 4.44
CA ALA A 288 -4.09 20.06 4.68
C ALA A 288 -5.56 20.02 4.23
N ALA A 289 -5.93 19.03 3.44
CA ALA A 289 -7.29 18.89 2.92
C ALA A 289 -8.30 18.63 4.04
N ASP A 290 -9.49 19.19 3.88
CA ASP A 290 -10.64 18.87 4.71
C ASP A 290 -11.31 17.59 4.19
N TRP A 291 -10.99 16.47 4.81
CA TRP A 291 -11.58 15.17 4.49
C TRP A 291 -12.97 14.97 5.11
N THR A 292 -13.43 15.87 5.98
CA THR A 292 -14.74 15.78 6.65
C THR A 292 -15.88 15.83 5.64
N ALA A 293 -15.76 16.65 4.59
CA ALA A 293 -16.72 16.69 3.51
C ALA A 293 -16.75 15.38 2.71
N TYR A 294 -15.59 14.77 2.49
CA TYR A 294 -15.47 13.47 1.84
C TYR A 294 -16.09 12.36 2.70
N GLU A 295 -15.79 12.33 3.99
CA GLU A 295 -16.39 11.41 4.96
C GLU A 295 -17.91 11.56 5.01
N ALA A 296 -18.42 12.78 5.05
CA ALA A 296 -19.87 13.06 5.05
C ALA A 296 -20.56 12.62 3.75
N ALA A 297 -19.96 12.89 2.59
CA ALA A 297 -20.50 12.48 1.29
C ALA A 297 -20.57 10.95 1.15
N HIS A 298 -19.69 10.22 1.84
CA HIS A 298 -19.67 8.77 1.89
C HIS A 298 -20.40 8.19 3.12
N GLY A 299 -21.17 9.02 3.86
CA GLY A 299 -22.13 8.61 4.89
C GLY A 299 -21.51 7.95 6.12
N ILE A 300 -20.34 8.43 6.54
CA ILE A 300 -19.78 8.07 7.83
C ILE A 300 -20.49 8.95 8.87
N PRO A 301 -21.26 8.41 9.84
CA PRO A 301 -21.70 9.20 10.97
C PRO A 301 -20.45 9.74 11.68
N ALA A 302 -20.44 11.01 12.05
CA ALA A 302 -19.38 11.60 12.85
C ALA A 302 -19.22 10.78 14.15
N VAL A 303 -18.32 9.83 14.15
CA VAL A 303 -17.94 9.11 15.36
C VAL A 303 -17.21 10.14 16.22
N ALA A 304 -17.79 10.41 17.39
CA ALA A 304 -17.25 11.31 18.38
C ALA A 304 -15.74 11.01 18.53
N ARG A 305 -14.90 11.98 18.15
CA ARG A 305 -13.46 11.93 18.38
C ARG A 305 -13.25 11.76 19.88
N SER A 306 -12.95 10.56 20.35
CA SER A 306 -12.48 10.37 21.71
C SER A 306 -11.19 11.17 21.82
N LYS A 307 -11.23 12.20 22.66
CA LYS A 307 -10.04 12.95 23.09
C LYS A 307 -9.10 11.92 23.73
N THR A 308 -8.14 11.40 22.96
CA THR A 308 -6.98 10.75 23.56
C THR A 308 -6.22 11.85 24.30
N SER A 309 -6.42 11.90 25.61
CA SER A 309 -5.74 12.74 26.56
C SER A 309 -4.23 12.51 26.45
N LYS A 310 -3.52 13.62 26.43
CA LYS A 310 -2.10 13.69 26.79
C LYS A 310 -1.89 13.03 28.16
N THR A 311 -1.00 12.08 28.24
CA THR A 311 -0.07 11.91 29.36
C THR A 311 1.24 11.34 28.79
#